data_e2b27941f7d795d64bc291555461a264
#
_entry.id   e2b27941f7d795d64bc291555461a264
#
_cell.length_a   1.000
_cell.length_b   1.000
_cell.length_c   1.000
_cell.angle_alpha   90.00
_cell.angle_beta   90.00
_cell.angle_gamma   90.00
#
_symmetry.space_group_name_H-M   'P 1'
#
loop_
_entity.id
_entity.type
_entity.pdbx_description
1 polymer ?
#
loop_
_entity_poly.entity_id
_entity_poly.type
_entity_poly.pdbx_seq_one_letter_code
_entity_poly.pdbx_strand_id
1 'polypeptide(L)'
;MLPAAVGLDSPCLVYGERPFDVAANSLRLLTTGPEPLSVDGAGLGGGLPRRQIALSELAAILMHPSCDYATSDQVWRLLIGRARTDGPAWVVGAVGVALPGLRQAAYRLRGFSGDVQAELLTAFVAALGTVKPGGAKVAQRLLSATVTAARAALRADEPRTKLPAVQAPVPSGAGHPDFVLARAVAARVITVAEAGLIGATRLEGVSVADYAQRFGKATKAVYKARDRAEERLVAAIRCGALSDEDKAVIAETTMTLAPDPMHHAGPAS
;
A
#
# COMPACT_ATOMS: atom_id res chain seq x y z
N MET A 1 -19.12 -48.15 -37.01
CA MET A 1 -19.74 -47.00 -36.34
C MET A 1 -19.07 -46.83 -35.01
N LEU A 2 -18.00 -46.02 -34.94
CA LEU A 2 -17.29 -45.68 -33.68
C LEU A 2 -17.96 -44.47 -33.02
N PRO A 3 -18.17 -44.47 -31.70
CA PRO A 3 -18.65 -43.28 -31.04
C PRO A 3 -17.53 -42.22 -30.93
N ALA A 4 -17.90 -40.99 -31.18
CA ALA A 4 -17.04 -39.81 -31.09
C ALA A 4 -16.51 -39.62 -29.66
N ALA A 5 -15.21 -39.37 -29.57
CA ALA A 5 -14.54 -38.96 -28.34
C ALA A 5 -15.14 -37.64 -27.85
N VAL A 6 -15.70 -37.67 -26.65
CA VAL A 6 -16.06 -36.47 -25.88
C VAL A 6 -14.74 -35.78 -25.52
N GLY A 7 -14.51 -34.64 -26.15
CA GLY A 7 -13.40 -33.77 -25.79
C GLY A 7 -13.57 -33.31 -24.35
N LEU A 8 -12.66 -33.69 -23.48
CA LEU A 8 -12.46 -33.09 -22.18
C LEU A 8 -11.95 -31.67 -22.45
N ASP A 9 -12.86 -30.72 -22.40
CA ASP A 9 -12.48 -29.29 -22.33
C ASP A 9 -11.53 -29.11 -21.13
N SER A 10 -10.26 -29.00 -21.45
CA SER A 10 -9.26 -28.54 -20.47
C SER A 10 -9.74 -27.21 -19.90
N PRO A 11 -9.71 -27.01 -18.57
CA PRO A 11 -10.05 -25.74 -17.99
C PRO A 11 -9.11 -24.70 -18.62
N CYS A 12 -9.71 -23.79 -19.38
CA CYS A 12 -9.02 -22.65 -19.94
C CYS A 12 -8.43 -21.87 -18.78
N LEU A 13 -7.14 -22.02 -18.54
CA LEU A 13 -6.37 -21.14 -17.68
C LEU A 13 -6.48 -19.76 -18.31
N VAL A 14 -7.36 -18.93 -17.76
CA VAL A 14 -7.50 -17.53 -18.18
C VAL A 14 -6.22 -16.81 -17.75
N TYR A 15 -5.27 -16.78 -18.67
CA TYR A 15 -4.06 -15.98 -18.55
C TYR A 15 -4.50 -14.50 -18.51
N GLY A 16 -4.36 -13.84 -17.34
CA GLY A 16 -4.55 -12.40 -17.21
C GLY A 16 -5.51 -11.93 -16.12
N GLU A 17 -6.13 -12.80 -15.33
CA GLU A 17 -6.90 -12.33 -14.17
C GLU A 17 -5.98 -11.81 -13.07
N ARG A 18 -6.23 -10.57 -12.63
CA ARG A 18 -5.49 -9.99 -11.52
C ARG A 18 -5.79 -10.76 -10.23
N PRO A 19 -4.83 -10.90 -9.29
CA PRO A 19 -5.02 -11.67 -8.06
C PRO A 19 -6.29 -11.30 -7.26
N PHE A 20 -6.67 -10.03 -7.21
CA PHE A 20 -7.90 -9.61 -6.54
C PHE A 20 -9.17 -9.99 -7.29
N ASP A 21 -9.12 -10.13 -8.60
CA ASP A 21 -10.28 -10.54 -9.40
C ASP A 21 -10.51 -12.06 -9.22
N VAL A 22 -9.44 -12.83 -9.16
CA VAL A 22 -9.48 -14.25 -8.80
C VAL A 22 -10.10 -14.42 -7.40
N ALA A 23 -9.64 -13.65 -6.41
CA ALA A 23 -10.18 -13.71 -5.06
C ALA A 23 -11.67 -13.31 -5.00
N ALA A 24 -12.09 -12.30 -5.76
CA ALA A 24 -13.49 -11.88 -5.85
C ALA A 24 -14.37 -12.97 -6.49
N ASN A 25 -13.92 -13.59 -7.58
CA ASN A 25 -14.60 -14.70 -8.23
C ASN A 25 -14.71 -15.91 -7.30
N SER A 26 -13.65 -16.22 -6.57
CA SER A 26 -13.65 -17.31 -5.57
C SER A 26 -14.66 -17.07 -4.45
N LEU A 27 -14.72 -15.84 -3.90
CA LEU A 27 -15.77 -15.49 -2.93
C LEU A 27 -17.17 -15.68 -3.51
N ARG A 28 -17.39 -15.21 -4.75
CA ARG A 28 -18.68 -15.34 -5.42
C ARG A 28 -19.09 -16.81 -5.54
N LEU A 29 -18.16 -17.67 -5.97
CA LEU A 29 -18.42 -19.11 -6.09
C LEU A 29 -18.75 -19.76 -4.74
N LEU A 30 -18.04 -19.40 -3.67
CA LEU A 30 -18.28 -19.91 -2.32
C LEU A 30 -19.59 -19.40 -1.71
N THR A 31 -20.15 -18.29 -2.20
CA THR A 31 -21.36 -17.68 -1.64
C THR A 31 -22.58 -17.82 -2.56
N THR A 32 -22.45 -18.49 -3.70
CA THR A 32 -23.54 -18.87 -4.60
C THR A 32 -23.74 -20.39 -4.56
N GLY A 33 -24.96 -20.85 -4.73
CA GLY A 33 -25.28 -22.29 -4.74
C GLY A 33 -26.21 -22.69 -3.58
N PRO A 34 -26.50 -24.00 -3.45
CA PRO A 34 -27.46 -24.50 -2.47
C PRO A 34 -26.96 -24.38 -1.01
N GLU A 35 -25.66 -24.45 -0.80
CA GLU A 35 -25.02 -24.33 0.53
C GLU A 35 -23.97 -23.20 0.53
N PRO A 36 -24.41 -21.92 0.53
CA PRO A 36 -23.49 -20.81 0.49
C PRO A 36 -22.68 -20.70 1.79
N LEU A 37 -21.38 -20.39 1.67
CA LEU A 37 -20.56 -20.08 2.82
C LEU A 37 -21.13 -18.86 3.54
N SER A 38 -21.65 -19.08 4.77
CA SER A 38 -22.48 -18.11 5.48
C SER A 38 -22.17 -18.11 6.97
N VAL A 39 -22.63 -17.07 7.66
CA VAL A 39 -22.57 -16.91 9.10
C VAL A 39 -23.97 -16.72 9.67
N ASP A 40 -24.21 -17.18 10.89
CA ASP A 40 -25.45 -16.90 11.59
C ASP A 40 -25.43 -15.48 12.19
N GLY A 41 -26.22 -14.59 11.60
CA GLY A 41 -26.35 -13.22 12.08
C GLY A 41 -27.04 -13.10 13.43
N ALA A 42 -27.91 -14.09 13.81
CA ALA A 42 -28.56 -14.10 15.13
C ALA A 42 -27.52 -14.28 16.25
N GLY A 43 -26.53 -15.14 16.03
CA GLY A 43 -25.46 -15.39 17.00
C GLY A 43 -24.45 -14.25 17.14
N LEU A 44 -24.32 -13.41 16.11
CA LEU A 44 -23.38 -12.27 16.11
C LEU A 44 -23.98 -11.00 16.76
N GLY A 45 -25.32 -10.84 16.74
CA GLY A 45 -25.97 -9.65 17.29
C GLY A 45 -25.64 -8.36 16.51
N GLY A 46 -25.56 -7.23 17.22
CA GLY A 46 -25.03 -5.97 16.65
C GLY A 46 -25.81 -5.36 15.47
N GLY A 47 -27.12 -5.62 15.37
CA GLY A 47 -27.96 -5.11 14.27
C GLY A 47 -27.85 -5.90 12.98
N LEU A 48 -27.15 -7.03 12.96
CA LEU A 48 -27.12 -7.94 11.83
C LEU A 48 -28.48 -8.66 11.65
N PRO A 49 -28.88 -8.99 10.40
CA PRO A 49 -30.09 -9.76 10.14
C PRO A 49 -30.05 -11.12 10.87
N ARG A 50 -31.17 -11.48 11.53
CA ARG A 50 -31.28 -12.76 12.32
C ARG A 50 -31.55 -13.95 11.40
N ARG A 51 -30.62 -14.23 10.50
CA ARG A 51 -30.63 -15.34 9.53
C ARG A 51 -29.22 -15.73 9.11
N GLN A 52 -29.13 -16.79 8.32
CA GLN A 52 -27.87 -17.07 7.63
C GLN A 52 -27.55 -15.93 6.63
N ILE A 53 -26.35 -15.38 6.73
CA ILE A 53 -25.84 -14.27 5.92
C ILE A 53 -24.68 -14.81 5.09
N ALA A 54 -24.81 -14.85 3.77
CA ALA A 54 -23.71 -15.23 2.90
C ALA A 54 -22.54 -14.24 3.04
N LEU A 55 -21.29 -14.71 2.91
CA LEU A 55 -20.13 -13.85 3.13
C LEU A 55 -20.04 -12.68 2.14
N SER A 56 -20.58 -12.82 0.93
CA SER A 56 -20.70 -11.70 -0.03
C SER A 56 -21.63 -10.60 0.46
N GLU A 57 -22.78 -10.98 1.05
CA GLU A 57 -23.70 -10.03 1.68
C GLU A 57 -23.09 -9.42 2.95
N LEU A 58 -22.41 -10.24 3.76
CA LEU A 58 -21.71 -9.77 4.96
C LEU A 58 -20.66 -8.72 4.63
N ALA A 59 -19.92 -8.88 3.53
CA ALA A 59 -18.97 -7.88 3.04
C ALA A 59 -19.65 -6.55 2.73
N ALA A 60 -20.85 -6.58 2.10
CA ALA A 60 -21.62 -5.37 1.83
C ALA A 60 -22.12 -4.69 3.11
N ILE A 61 -22.60 -5.47 4.09
CA ILE A 61 -23.04 -4.96 5.40
C ILE A 61 -21.88 -4.27 6.13
N LEU A 62 -20.69 -4.86 6.15
CA LEU A 62 -19.50 -4.29 6.81
C LEU A 62 -19.02 -2.99 6.17
N MET A 63 -19.33 -2.77 4.90
CA MET A 63 -19.01 -1.52 4.18
C MET A 63 -20.09 -0.44 4.36
N HIS A 64 -21.25 -0.79 4.90
CA HIS A 64 -22.32 0.17 5.07
C HIS A 64 -22.02 1.13 6.23
N PRO A 65 -22.30 2.44 6.10
CA PRO A 65 -22.01 3.44 7.14
C PRO A 65 -22.73 3.18 8.48
N SER A 66 -23.85 2.46 8.49
CA SER A 66 -24.57 2.10 9.69
C SER A 66 -23.96 0.94 10.48
N CYS A 67 -22.99 0.22 9.90
CA CYS A 67 -22.29 -0.85 10.62
C CYS A 67 -21.34 -0.25 11.63
N ASP A 68 -21.60 -0.45 12.91
CA ASP A 68 -20.74 0.05 13.96
C ASP A 68 -19.43 -0.75 14.10
N TYR A 69 -18.47 -0.18 14.79
CA TYR A 69 -17.17 -0.84 14.99
C TYR A 69 -17.27 -2.10 15.86
N ALA A 70 -18.21 -2.17 16.79
CA ALA A 70 -18.38 -3.32 17.68
C ALA A 70 -18.87 -4.53 16.88
N THR A 71 -19.87 -4.33 16.04
CA THR A 71 -20.39 -5.35 15.10
C THR A 71 -19.30 -5.80 14.13
N SER A 72 -18.59 -4.86 13.52
CA SER A 72 -17.47 -5.18 12.64
C SER A 72 -16.40 -6.01 13.35
N ASP A 73 -16.04 -5.66 14.57
CA ASP A 73 -15.06 -6.41 15.37
C ASP A 73 -15.52 -7.82 15.70
N GLN A 74 -16.80 -8.03 16.00
CA GLN A 74 -17.37 -9.36 16.25
C GLN A 74 -17.28 -10.24 15.00
N VAL A 75 -17.68 -9.70 13.85
CA VAL A 75 -17.58 -10.39 12.55
C VAL A 75 -16.13 -10.77 12.25
N TRP A 76 -15.19 -9.87 12.41
CA TRP A 76 -13.77 -10.15 12.12
C TRP A 76 -13.17 -11.15 13.09
N ARG A 77 -13.58 -11.16 14.37
CA ARG A 77 -13.17 -12.22 15.31
C ARG A 77 -13.65 -13.59 14.85
N LEU A 78 -14.92 -13.68 14.42
CA LEU A 78 -15.47 -14.91 13.88
C LEU A 78 -14.72 -15.35 12.63
N LEU A 79 -14.53 -14.47 11.63
CA LEU A 79 -13.84 -14.81 10.39
C LEU A 79 -12.40 -15.27 10.62
N ILE A 80 -11.65 -14.61 11.51
CA ILE A 80 -10.30 -15.03 11.89
C ILE A 80 -10.33 -16.40 12.56
N GLY A 81 -11.27 -16.63 13.47
CA GLY A 81 -11.45 -17.93 14.13
C GLY A 81 -11.70 -19.03 13.10
N ARG A 82 -12.72 -18.86 12.27
CA ARG A 82 -13.10 -19.83 11.24
C ARG A 82 -11.99 -20.08 10.21
N ALA A 83 -11.28 -19.04 9.79
CA ALA A 83 -10.15 -19.17 8.87
C ALA A 83 -9.01 -20.02 9.46
N ARG A 84 -8.86 -20.08 10.78
CA ARG A 84 -7.85 -20.89 11.47
C ARG A 84 -8.26 -22.34 11.71
N THR A 85 -9.55 -22.60 11.90
CA THR A 85 -10.06 -23.92 12.35
C THR A 85 -10.85 -24.65 11.29
N ASP A 86 -11.58 -23.96 10.42
CA ASP A 86 -12.63 -24.55 9.59
C ASP A 86 -12.22 -24.72 8.12
N GLY A 87 -10.92 -24.56 7.84
CA GLY A 87 -10.34 -24.92 6.57
C GLY A 87 -10.26 -23.79 5.52
N PRO A 88 -9.75 -24.13 4.31
CA PRO A 88 -9.34 -23.14 3.33
C PRO A 88 -10.49 -22.29 2.75
N ALA A 89 -11.71 -22.81 2.70
CA ALA A 89 -12.88 -22.05 2.24
C ALA A 89 -13.11 -20.78 3.07
N TRP A 90 -12.88 -20.86 4.38
CA TRP A 90 -13.00 -19.70 5.28
C TRP A 90 -11.85 -18.71 5.13
N VAL A 91 -10.66 -19.19 4.75
CA VAL A 91 -9.53 -18.29 4.40
C VAL A 91 -9.88 -17.48 3.17
N VAL A 92 -10.35 -18.14 2.09
CA VAL A 92 -10.80 -17.48 0.87
C VAL A 92 -11.96 -16.53 1.15
N GLY A 93 -12.92 -16.97 1.96
CA GLY A 93 -14.04 -16.15 2.42
C GLY A 93 -13.58 -14.86 3.14
N ALA A 94 -12.67 -15.00 4.09
CA ALA A 94 -12.10 -13.83 4.81
C ALA A 94 -11.33 -12.89 3.90
N VAL A 95 -10.56 -13.41 2.95
CA VAL A 95 -9.89 -12.62 1.89
C VAL A 95 -10.92 -11.85 1.08
N GLY A 96 -12.00 -12.51 0.63
CA GLY A 96 -13.05 -11.90 -0.16
C GLY A 96 -13.75 -10.76 0.58
N VAL A 97 -14.06 -10.95 1.87
CA VAL A 97 -14.64 -9.90 2.73
C VAL A 97 -13.68 -8.73 2.91
N ALA A 98 -12.36 -8.98 2.94
CA ALA A 98 -11.33 -7.93 3.08
C ALA A 98 -11.02 -7.17 1.78
N LEU A 99 -11.47 -7.64 0.61
CA LEU A 99 -11.11 -7.07 -0.69
C LEU A 99 -11.25 -5.54 -0.80
N PRO A 100 -12.30 -4.89 -0.29
CA PRO A 100 -12.39 -3.43 -0.35
C PRO A 100 -11.20 -2.75 0.33
N GLY A 101 -10.81 -3.22 1.51
CA GLY A 101 -9.65 -2.72 2.26
C GLY A 101 -8.32 -3.04 1.56
N LEU A 102 -8.19 -4.23 0.98
CA LEU A 102 -7.01 -4.65 0.23
C LEU A 102 -6.83 -3.84 -1.06
N ARG A 103 -7.92 -3.55 -1.79
CA ARG A 103 -7.87 -2.67 -2.98
C ARG A 103 -7.42 -1.26 -2.63
N GLN A 104 -7.90 -0.71 -1.51
CA GLN A 104 -7.43 0.58 -1.01
C GLN A 104 -5.95 0.53 -0.62
N ALA A 105 -5.48 -0.56 -0.01
CA ALA A 105 -4.08 -0.76 0.32
C ALA A 105 -3.21 -0.85 -0.93
N ALA A 106 -3.63 -1.61 -1.96
CA ALA A 106 -2.94 -1.71 -3.24
C ALA A 106 -2.78 -0.35 -3.93
N TYR A 107 -3.84 0.47 -3.90
CA TYR A 107 -3.74 1.84 -4.42
C TYR A 107 -2.65 2.67 -3.71
N ARG A 108 -2.48 2.51 -2.40
CA ARG A 108 -1.43 3.21 -1.63
C ARG A 108 -0.03 2.68 -1.90
N LEU A 109 0.09 1.42 -2.35
CA LEU A 109 1.35 0.76 -2.65
C LEU A 109 1.69 0.76 -4.16
N ARG A 110 0.94 1.46 -5.00
CA ARG A 110 1.10 1.47 -6.46
C ARG A 110 2.46 1.98 -6.96
N GLY A 111 3.26 2.61 -6.09
CA GLY A 111 4.61 3.09 -6.42
C GLY A 111 5.71 2.04 -6.26
N PHE A 112 5.39 0.84 -5.76
CA PHE A 112 6.34 -0.26 -5.69
C PHE A 112 6.37 -1.03 -7.01
N SER A 113 7.55 -1.54 -7.38
CA SER A 113 7.72 -2.53 -8.43
C SER A 113 7.25 -3.90 -7.92
N GLY A 114 6.81 -4.78 -8.83
CA GLY A 114 6.33 -6.10 -8.48
C GLY A 114 4.80 -6.22 -8.38
N ASP A 115 4.33 -7.44 -8.08
CA ASP A 115 2.89 -7.73 -7.95
C ASP A 115 2.37 -7.37 -6.55
N VAL A 116 2.00 -6.10 -6.38
CA VAL A 116 1.43 -5.58 -5.13
C VAL A 116 0.20 -6.35 -4.68
N GLN A 117 -0.63 -6.88 -5.61
CA GLN A 117 -1.84 -7.60 -5.24
C GLN A 117 -1.52 -8.98 -4.69
N ALA A 118 -0.60 -9.71 -5.31
CA ALA A 118 -0.14 -11.00 -4.82
C ALA A 118 0.52 -10.87 -3.44
N GLU A 119 1.40 -9.86 -3.25
CA GLU A 119 2.05 -9.62 -1.97
C GLU A 119 1.05 -9.26 -0.86
N LEU A 120 0.03 -8.45 -1.17
CA LEU A 120 -1.03 -8.14 -0.20
C LEU A 120 -1.86 -9.37 0.16
N LEU A 121 -2.18 -10.24 -0.78
CA LEU A 121 -2.90 -11.49 -0.50
C LEU A 121 -2.07 -12.43 0.38
N THR A 122 -0.81 -12.64 0.04
CA THR A 122 0.13 -13.47 0.82
C THR A 122 0.26 -12.94 2.24
N ALA A 123 0.50 -11.64 2.39
CA ALA A 123 0.62 -10.99 3.69
C ALA A 123 -0.69 -11.06 4.51
N PHE A 124 -1.85 -10.95 3.84
CA PHE A 124 -3.15 -11.03 4.51
C PHE A 124 -3.42 -12.44 5.04
N VAL A 125 -3.16 -13.46 4.26
CA VAL A 125 -3.30 -14.87 4.69
C VAL A 125 -2.38 -15.17 5.88
N ALA A 126 -1.13 -14.71 5.84
CA ALA A 126 -0.21 -14.83 6.97
C ALA A 126 -0.71 -14.07 8.21
N ALA A 127 -1.26 -12.87 8.03
CA ALA A 127 -1.81 -12.07 9.12
C ALA A 127 -3.07 -12.70 9.75
N LEU A 128 -3.91 -13.40 8.99
CA LEU A 128 -5.04 -14.18 9.55
C LEU A 128 -4.56 -15.22 10.57
N GLY A 129 -3.40 -15.83 10.35
CA GLY A 129 -2.79 -16.80 11.26
C GLY A 129 -2.24 -16.17 12.54
N THR A 130 -1.72 -14.96 12.48
CA THR A 130 -0.89 -14.37 13.54
C THR A 130 -1.57 -13.26 14.35
N VAL A 131 -2.47 -12.48 13.76
CA VAL A 131 -3.12 -11.34 14.43
C VAL A 131 -4.00 -11.82 15.59
N LYS A 132 -3.80 -11.25 16.78
CA LYS A 132 -4.65 -11.53 17.94
C LYS A 132 -6.04 -10.91 17.73
N PRO A 133 -7.13 -11.69 17.78
CA PRO A 133 -8.49 -11.19 17.52
C PRO A 133 -9.06 -10.36 18.68
N GLY A 134 -8.42 -10.34 19.83
CA GLY A 134 -8.85 -9.56 21.01
C GLY A 134 -8.72 -8.04 20.83
N GLY A 135 -9.46 -7.28 21.63
CA GLY A 135 -9.46 -5.81 21.59
C GLY A 135 -10.33 -5.21 20.48
N ALA A 136 -10.26 -3.89 20.33
CA ALA A 136 -11.02 -3.11 19.34
C ALA A 136 -10.29 -2.98 18.00
N LYS A 137 -11.04 -2.59 16.96
CA LYS A 137 -10.55 -2.28 15.61
C LYS A 137 -9.79 -3.45 14.96
N VAL A 138 -10.36 -4.65 15.05
CA VAL A 138 -9.74 -5.91 14.58
C VAL A 138 -9.41 -5.84 13.11
N ALA A 139 -10.35 -5.40 12.26
CA ALA A 139 -10.15 -5.22 10.82
C ALA A 139 -8.98 -4.28 10.51
N GLN A 140 -8.92 -3.14 11.21
CA GLN A 140 -7.85 -2.15 10.99
C GLN A 140 -6.48 -2.71 11.36
N ARG A 141 -6.38 -3.44 12.48
CA ARG A 141 -5.12 -4.08 12.92
C ARG A 141 -4.68 -5.15 11.92
N LEU A 142 -5.62 -5.96 11.43
CA LEU A 142 -5.36 -6.99 10.43
C LEU A 142 -4.82 -6.36 9.13
N LEU A 143 -5.52 -5.34 8.59
CA LEU A 143 -5.08 -4.63 7.38
C LEU A 143 -3.76 -3.89 7.59
N SER A 144 -3.52 -3.30 8.76
CA SER A 144 -2.24 -2.63 9.06
C SER A 144 -1.08 -3.62 9.08
N ALA A 145 -1.26 -4.80 9.70
CA ALA A 145 -0.25 -5.86 9.69
C ALA A 145 0.03 -6.34 8.26
N THR A 146 -1.03 -6.54 7.47
CA THR A 146 -0.95 -6.91 6.04
C THR A 146 -0.13 -5.90 5.25
N VAL A 147 -0.47 -4.62 5.34
CA VAL A 147 0.22 -3.55 4.59
C VAL A 147 1.68 -3.44 5.00
N THR A 148 1.98 -3.59 6.30
CA THR A 148 3.34 -3.55 6.81
C THR A 148 4.17 -4.71 6.26
N ALA A 149 3.64 -5.93 6.28
CA ALA A 149 4.31 -7.12 5.77
C ALA A 149 4.49 -7.05 4.24
N ALA A 150 3.44 -6.72 3.48
CA ALA A 150 3.52 -6.58 2.03
C ALA A 150 4.52 -5.51 1.59
N ARG A 151 4.55 -4.37 2.29
CA ARG A 151 5.54 -3.31 2.03
C ARG A 151 6.97 -3.78 2.31
N ALA A 152 7.18 -4.58 3.34
CA ALA A 152 8.49 -5.13 3.64
C ALA A 152 8.94 -6.12 2.55
N ALA A 153 8.04 -7.00 2.08
CA ALA A 153 8.30 -7.93 1.00
C ALA A 153 8.63 -7.20 -0.32
N LEU A 154 7.79 -6.24 -0.73
CA LEU A 154 8.01 -5.44 -1.94
C LEU A 154 9.35 -4.68 -1.91
N ARG A 155 9.77 -4.18 -0.75
CA ARG A 155 11.10 -3.56 -0.60
C ARG A 155 12.25 -4.55 -0.65
N ALA A 156 12.03 -5.78 -0.21
CA ALA A 156 13.04 -6.83 -0.27
C ALA A 156 13.26 -7.31 -1.71
N ASP A 157 12.19 -7.34 -2.51
CA ASP A 157 12.18 -7.72 -3.91
C ASP A 157 12.63 -6.60 -4.85
N GLU A 158 12.62 -5.34 -4.40
CA GLU A 158 13.25 -4.28 -5.18
C GLU A 158 14.71 -4.66 -5.44
N PRO A 159 15.12 -4.73 -6.73
CA PRO A 159 16.50 -5.05 -7.04
C PRO A 159 17.38 -4.05 -6.28
N ARG A 160 18.06 -4.57 -5.26
CA ARG A 160 19.13 -3.84 -4.62
C ARG A 160 20.18 -3.65 -5.70
N THR A 161 20.07 -2.57 -6.46
CA THR A 161 21.21 -2.02 -7.16
C THR A 161 22.19 -1.65 -6.05
N LYS A 162 22.98 -2.65 -5.62
CA LYS A 162 24.23 -2.38 -4.93
C LYS A 162 25.01 -1.55 -5.93
N LEU A 163 24.89 -0.24 -5.84
CA LEU A 163 25.86 0.65 -6.43
C LEU A 163 27.19 0.24 -5.79
N PRO A 164 28.12 -0.38 -6.53
CA PRO A 164 29.49 -0.40 -6.06
C PRO A 164 29.84 1.07 -5.89
N ALA A 165 30.50 1.40 -4.79
CA ALA A 165 31.09 2.70 -4.56
C ALA A 165 32.27 2.86 -5.55
N VAL A 166 31.96 2.96 -6.83
CA VAL A 166 32.84 3.44 -7.89
C VAL A 166 32.17 4.70 -8.38
N GLN A 167 32.86 5.80 -8.22
CA GLN A 167 32.55 7.05 -8.89
C GLN A 167 32.52 6.80 -10.41
N ALA A 168 31.39 6.26 -10.90
CA ALA A 168 31.10 6.29 -12.32
C ALA A 168 30.66 7.72 -12.66
N PRO A 169 31.12 8.29 -13.78
CA PRO A 169 30.67 9.59 -14.22
C PRO A 169 29.13 9.55 -14.31
N VAL A 170 28.49 10.52 -13.64
CA VAL A 170 27.03 10.66 -13.62
C VAL A 170 26.56 10.76 -15.07
N PRO A 171 25.80 9.79 -15.61
CA PRO A 171 25.23 9.96 -16.92
C PRO A 171 24.30 11.17 -16.85
N SER A 172 24.52 12.13 -17.71
CA SER A 172 23.64 13.27 -17.93
C SER A 172 22.30 12.74 -18.43
N GLY A 173 21.39 12.38 -17.50
CA GLY A 173 20.11 11.75 -17.78
C GLY A 173 19.00 12.47 -17.03
N ALA A 174 18.15 13.15 -17.78
CA ALA A 174 16.88 13.69 -17.36
C ALA A 174 16.03 12.62 -16.63
N GLY A 175 16.08 12.54 -15.30
CA GLY A 175 15.27 11.56 -14.58
C GLY A 175 15.64 11.29 -13.12
N HIS A 176 16.80 11.76 -12.65
CA HIS A 176 17.11 11.58 -11.23
C HIS A 176 16.16 12.43 -10.37
N PRO A 177 15.55 11.87 -9.30
CA PRO A 177 14.59 12.60 -8.48
C PRO A 177 15.11 13.93 -7.95
N ASP A 178 16.39 14.01 -7.60
CA ASP A 178 17.02 15.24 -7.10
C ASP A 178 17.02 16.37 -8.13
N PHE A 179 17.21 16.04 -9.42
CA PHE A 179 17.10 17.03 -10.48
C PHE A 179 15.67 17.53 -10.68
N VAL A 180 14.68 16.66 -10.47
CA VAL A 180 13.27 17.07 -10.51
C VAL A 180 12.94 18.01 -9.36
N LEU A 181 13.43 17.73 -8.15
CA LEU A 181 13.28 18.61 -6.99
C LEU A 181 14.00 19.94 -7.19
N ALA A 182 15.24 19.93 -7.69
CA ALA A 182 16.00 21.14 -8.00
C ALA A 182 15.29 22.02 -9.03
N ARG A 183 14.76 21.42 -10.12
CA ARG A 183 13.96 22.15 -11.13
C ARG A 183 12.69 22.75 -10.53
N ALA A 184 12.01 22.01 -9.67
CA ALA A 184 10.80 22.49 -9.02
C ALA A 184 11.07 23.67 -8.06
N VAL A 185 12.24 23.70 -7.43
CA VAL A 185 12.71 24.85 -6.63
C VAL A 185 13.03 26.02 -7.53
N ALA A 186 13.79 25.82 -8.60
CA ALA A 186 14.14 26.87 -9.57
C ALA A 186 12.89 27.48 -10.22
N ALA A 187 11.91 26.66 -10.57
CA ALA A 187 10.59 27.09 -11.08
C ALA A 187 9.67 27.67 -10.01
N ARG A 188 10.12 27.78 -8.74
CA ARG A 188 9.33 28.27 -7.59
C ARG A 188 8.02 27.51 -7.34
N VAL A 189 7.95 26.26 -7.76
CA VAL A 189 6.81 25.35 -7.51
C VAL A 189 6.80 24.90 -6.04
N ILE A 190 8.00 24.59 -5.52
CA ILE A 190 8.23 24.24 -4.12
C ILE A 190 9.41 25.06 -3.57
N THR A 191 9.48 25.19 -2.25
CA THR A 191 10.60 25.84 -1.57
C THR A 191 11.77 24.84 -1.36
N VAL A 192 12.97 25.36 -1.10
CA VAL A 192 14.14 24.55 -0.74
C VAL A 192 13.86 23.66 0.48
N ALA A 193 13.17 24.19 1.50
CA ALA A 193 12.80 23.44 2.67
C ALA A 193 11.80 22.29 2.38
N GLU A 194 10.88 22.49 1.44
CA GLU A 194 9.95 21.46 0.99
C GLU A 194 10.64 20.41 0.13
N ALA A 195 11.58 20.81 -0.72
CA ALA A 195 12.41 19.88 -1.48
C ALA A 195 13.24 18.98 -0.53
N GLY A 196 13.88 19.57 0.50
CA GLY A 196 14.59 18.82 1.53
C GLY A 196 13.67 17.88 2.34
N LEU A 197 12.44 18.31 2.65
CA LEU A 197 11.46 17.46 3.32
C LEU A 197 11.05 16.25 2.46
N ILE A 198 10.78 16.47 1.17
CA ILE A 198 10.44 15.39 0.22
C ILE A 198 11.64 14.48 0.04
N GLY A 199 12.85 15.00 -0.18
CA GLY A 199 14.09 14.24 -0.31
C GLY A 199 14.33 13.33 0.89
N ALA A 200 14.39 13.90 2.09
CA ALA A 200 14.61 13.13 3.30
C ALA A 200 13.55 12.05 3.53
N THR A 201 12.26 12.37 3.33
CA THR A 201 11.18 11.43 3.69
C THR A 201 10.79 10.45 2.58
N ARG A 202 11.08 10.74 1.31
CA ARG A 202 10.72 9.89 0.16
C ARG A 202 11.90 9.19 -0.48
N LEU A 203 13.07 9.83 -0.52
CA LEU A 203 14.24 9.29 -1.19
C LEU A 203 15.22 8.65 -0.18
N GLU A 204 15.47 9.30 0.96
CA GLU A 204 16.40 8.82 1.99
C GLU A 204 15.75 7.91 3.04
N GLY A 205 14.42 7.78 3.04
CA GLY A 205 13.69 6.88 3.94
C GLY A 205 13.57 7.35 5.40
N VAL A 206 13.86 8.62 5.68
CA VAL A 206 13.69 9.21 7.02
C VAL A 206 12.21 9.25 7.37
N SER A 207 11.84 8.83 8.58
CA SER A 207 10.44 8.92 9.01
C SER A 207 10.03 10.37 9.20
N VAL A 208 8.75 10.70 8.92
CA VAL A 208 8.23 12.05 9.14
C VAL A 208 8.29 12.44 10.62
N ALA A 209 8.21 11.47 11.53
CA ALA A 209 8.33 11.70 12.96
C ALA A 209 9.76 12.12 13.32
N ASP A 210 10.78 11.41 12.83
CA ASP A 210 12.19 11.72 13.06
C ASP A 210 12.57 13.07 12.44
N TYR A 211 12.07 13.33 11.21
CA TYR A 211 12.25 14.63 10.58
C TYR A 211 11.62 15.77 11.42
N ALA A 212 10.40 15.57 11.90
CA ALA A 212 9.70 16.55 12.72
C ALA A 212 10.46 16.81 14.03
N GLN A 213 10.95 15.79 14.69
CA GLN A 213 11.76 15.87 15.92
C GLN A 213 13.07 16.62 15.65
N ARG A 214 13.79 16.30 14.57
CA ARG A 214 15.06 16.93 14.19
C ARG A 214 14.91 18.44 13.98
N PHE A 215 13.79 18.88 13.43
CA PHE A 215 13.54 20.28 13.11
C PHE A 215 12.60 20.99 14.11
N GLY A 216 12.28 20.37 15.25
CA GLY A 216 11.45 20.95 16.30
C GLY A 216 10.02 21.27 15.84
N LYS A 217 9.48 20.53 14.87
CA LYS A 217 8.16 20.77 14.28
C LYS A 217 7.15 19.72 14.74
N ALA A 218 5.86 20.11 14.81
CA ALA A 218 4.80 19.15 15.06
C ALA A 218 4.66 18.18 13.88
N THR A 219 4.65 16.87 14.13
CA THR A 219 4.58 15.80 13.11
C THR A 219 3.40 16.00 12.14
N LYS A 220 2.23 16.40 12.66
CA LYS A 220 1.04 16.68 11.85
C LYS A 220 1.25 17.86 10.87
N ALA A 221 2.00 18.88 11.30
CA ALA A 221 2.32 20.03 10.45
C ALA A 221 3.28 19.64 9.32
N VAL A 222 4.26 18.77 9.62
CA VAL A 222 5.22 18.23 8.63
C VAL A 222 4.50 17.38 7.60
N TYR A 223 3.59 16.47 7.99
CA TYR A 223 2.75 15.72 7.06
C TYR A 223 2.00 16.64 6.11
N LYS A 224 1.30 17.64 6.66
CA LYS A 224 0.48 18.57 5.87
C LYS A 224 1.33 19.44 4.92
N ALA A 225 2.52 19.84 5.35
CA ALA A 225 3.46 20.59 4.51
C ALA A 225 3.97 19.73 3.34
N ARG A 226 4.33 18.47 3.60
CA ARG A 226 4.76 17.53 2.57
C ARG A 226 3.67 17.27 1.55
N ASP A 227 2.46 16.93 2.01
CA ASP A 227 1.34 16.61 1.11
C ASP A 227 1.03 17.77 0.15
N ARG A 228 1.01 19.01 0.66
CA ARG A 228 0.81 20.21 -0.17
C ARG A 228 1.93 20.45 -1.17
N ALA A 229 3.18 20.21 -0.77
CA ALA A 229 4.32 20.34 -1.67
C ALA A 229 4.30 19.27 -2.77
N GLU A 230 3.96 18.02 -2.41
CA GLU A 230 3.80 16.92 -3.37
C GLU A 230 2.66 17.21 -4.36
N GLU A 231 1.53 17.75 -3.92
CA GLU A 231 0.41 18.14 -4.80
C GLU A 231 0.85 19.18 -5.84
N ARG A 232 1.57 20.23 -5.42
CA ARG A 232 2.11 21.25 -6.36
C ARG A 232 3.13 20.67 -7.32
N LEU A 233 4.03 19.81 -6.83
CA LEU A 233 5.03 19.14 -7.65
C LEU A 233 4.38 18.26 -8.74
N VAL A 234 3.38 17.46 -8.35
CA VAL A 234 2.63 16.63 -9.30
C VAL A 234 1.89 17.45 -10.32
N ALA A 235 1.26 18.57 -9.92
CA ALA A 235 0.59 19.46 -10.85
C ALA A 235 1.57 20.06 -11.87
N ALA A 236 2.75 20.52 -11.41
CA ALA A 236 3.78 21.09 -12.26
C ALA A 236 4.37 20.07 -13.24
N ILE A 237 4.57 18.83 -12.82
CA ILE A 237 5.00 17.73 -13.71
C ILE A 237 3.95 17.46 -14.79
N ARG A 238 2.69 17.39 -14.40
CA ARG A 238 1.58 17.10 -15.33
C ARG A 238 1.35 18.17 -16.38
N CYS A 239 1.55 19.45 -16.02
CA CYS A 239 1.40 20.55 -16.97
C CYS A 239 2.69 20.84 -17.78
N GLY A 240 3.75 20.04 -17.60
CA GLY A 240 5.01 20.22 -18.33
C GLY A 240 5.86 21.41 -17.87
N ALA A 241 5.53 22.06 -16.74
CA ALA A 241 6.25 23.23 -16.24
C ALA A 241 7.69 22.92 -15.76
N LEU A 242 8.08 21.65 -15.73
CA LEU A 242 9.41 21.20 -15.32
C LEU A 242 10.19 20.57 -16.49
N SER A 243 10.00 21.03 -17.73
CA SER A 243 10.71 20.54 -18.93
C SER A 243 12.17 21.01 -19.00
N ASP A 244 12.96 20.29 -19.80
CA ASP A 244 14.45 20.27 -19.77
C ASP A 244 15.20 21.53 -20.30
N GLU A 245 14.60 22.70 -20.43
CA GLU A 245 15.20 23.79 -21.18
C GLU A 245 16.27 24.64 -20.45
N ASP A 246 16.48 24.47 -19.13
CA ASP A 246 17.43 25.33 -18.38
C ASP A 246 18.52 24.55 -17.63
N LYS A 247 19.50 24.01 -18.34
CA LYS A 247 20.65 23.30 -17.74
C LYS A 247 21.52 24.15 -16.80
N ALA A 248 21.60 25.46 -17.00
CA ALA A 248 22.42 26.36 -16.20
C ALA A 248 21.84 26.60 -14.79
N VAL A 249 20.53 26.75 -14.69
CA VAL A 249 19.80 27.00 -13.41
C VAL A 249 19.84 25.78 -12.50
N ILE A 250 19.88 24.57 -13.08
CA ILE A 250 19.92 23.30 -12.32
C ILE A 250 21.23 23.15 -11.55
N ALA A 251 22.38 23.51 -12.16
CA ALA A 251 23.68 23.40 -11.52
C ALA A 251 23.79 24.28 -10.27
N GLU A 252 23.30 25.52 -10.34
CA GLU A 252 23.31 26.47 -9.22
C GLU A 252 22.40 26.06 -8.08
N THR A 253 21.20 25.55 -8.40
CA THR A 253 20.23 25.08 -7.39
C THR A 253 20.70 23.79 -6.71
N THR A 254 21.36 22.89 -7.44
CA THR A 254 21.91 21.65 -6.88
C THR A 254 23.04 21.92 -5.87
N MET A 255 23.89 22.93 -6.13
CA MET A 255 24.91 23.38 -5.18
C MET A 255 24.32 23.95 -3.87
N THR A 256 23.16 24.58 -3.96
CA THR A 256 22.48 25.16 -2.78
C THR A 256 21.77 24.11 -1.93
N LEU A 257 21.45 22.92 -2.48
CA LEU A 257 20.83 21.80 -1.78
C LEU A 257 21.86 20.87 -1.12
N ALA A 258 23.15 20.97 -1.45
CA ALA A 258 24.21 20.21 -0.79
C ALA A 258 24.33 20.64 0.69
N PRO A 259 24.43 19.72 1.65
CA PRO A 259 24.67 20.07 3.05
C PRO A 259 26.02 20.78 3.15
N ASP A 260 26.03 21.94 3.80
CA ASP A 260 27.24 22.70 4.13
C ASP A 260 28.29 21.79 4.80
N PRO A 261 29.53 21.67 4.29
CA PRO A 261 30.56 20.92 4.95
C PRO A 261 30.83 21.59 6.30
N MET A 262 30.45 20.92 7.39
CA MET A 262 30.69 21.35 8.75
C MET A 262 32.13 21.81 8.91
N HIS A 263 32.32 23.08 9.19
CA HIS A 263 33.58 23.62 9.71
C HIS A 263 33.94 22.90 11.00
N HIS A 264 34.80 21.90 10.90
CA HIS A 264 35.65 21.48 12.01
C HIS A 264 36.76 22.49 12.19
N ALA A 265 36.48 23.57 12.90
CA ALA A 265 37.50 24.35 13.55
C ALA A 265 37.86 23.61 14.85
N GLY A 266 38.90 22.80 14.80
CA GLY A 266 39.57 22.29 16.03
C GLY A 266 40.27 23.46 16.69
N PRO A 267 40.28 23.54 18.05
CA PRO A 267 41.11 24.47 18.76
C PRO A 267 42.55 23.97 18.72
N ALA A 268 43.45 24.82 18.21
CA ALA A 268 44.89 24.71 18.46
C ALA A 268 45.19 25.14 19.90
N SER A 269 45.86 24.32 20.62
CA SER A 269 46.98 24.57 21.57
C SER A 269 47.21 23.39 22.47
#